data_f36eda5ce45b3205c3403186ef798f8a
#
_entry.id   f36eda5ce45b3205c3403186ef798f8a
#
_cell.length_a   1.000
_cell.length_b   1.000
_cell.length_c   1.000
_cell.angle_alpha   90.00
_cell.angle_beta   90.00
_cell.angle_gamma   90.00
#
_symmetry.space_group_name_H-M   'P 1'
#
loop_
_entity.id
_entity.type
_entity.pdbx_description
1 polymer ?
#
loop_
_entity_poly.entity_id
_entity_poly.type
_entity_poly.pdbx_seq_one_letter_code
_entity_poly.pdbx_strand_id
1 'polypeptide(L)'
;QITSQSRADYSNMVQQAQTSLDAADVSTAVQLQQLVNDLASSLQSEGSSNLIGVYLWSRDTNSRAIIPVSTEPSYQSLISDDIRSSVASDLDDSVFYQPVEIPGDSGMPGSGTPAAVLGTVLDFGVAGNLEFFAIYSYTFQQQSLTQIQLSLVVICALLSIVVGVVIWLVIRGIVRPIERVAAASETLASGNLDMRVTVDRKDELGVLQQSFNTMADALNQKIDELEEASVFQ
;
A
#
# COMPACT_ATOMS: atom_id res chain seq x y z
N GLN A 1 10.37 -10.41 3.81
CA GLN A 1 10.25 -10.39 2.31
C GLN A 1 11.21 -9.39 1.65
N ILE A 2 11.40 -8.19 2.23
CA ILE A 2 12.24 -7.11 1.67
C ILE A 2 13.72 -7.51 1.68
N THR A 3 14.19 -8.04 2.79
CA THR A 3 15.56 -8.55 2.94
C THR A 3 15.91 -9.69 2.00
N SER A 4 14.93 -10.53 1.64
CA SER A 4 15.14 -11.62 0.68
C SER A 4 15.32 -11.11 -0.76
N GLN A 5 14.58 -10.07 -1.15
CA GLN A 5 14.69 -9.49 -2.49
C GLN A 5 16.01 -8.72 -2.67
N SER A 6 16.38 -7.85 -1.72
CA SER A 6 17.66 -7.15 -1.75
C SER A 6 18.84 -8.10 -1.68
N ARG A 7 18.72 -9.20 -0.93
CA ARG A 7 19.76 -10.23 -0.86
C ARG A 7 19.90 -11.01 -2.18
N ALA A 8 18.77 -11.32 -2.83
CA ALA A 8 18.78 -11.97 -4.15
C ALA A 8 19.38 -11.05 -5.23
N ASP A 9 18.97 -9.77 -5.24
CA ASP A 9 19.52 -8.76 -6.14
C ASP A 9 21.03 -8.60 -5.93
N TYR A 10 21.47 -8.46 -4.69
CA TYR A 10 22.87 -8.37 -4.33
C TYR A 10 23.67 -9.62 -4.75
N SER A 11 23.12 -10.82 -4.55
CA SER A 11 23.76 -12.06 -4.97
C SER A 11 23.97 -12.13 -6.49
N ASN A 12 22.97 -11.65 -7.27
CA ASN A 12 23.11 -11.56 -8.72
C ASN A 12 24.20 -10.55 -9.11
N MET A 13 24.26 -9.40 -8.43
CA MET A 13 25.30 -8.39 -8.66
C MET A 13 26.69 -8.93 -8.33
N VAL A 14 26.83 -9.69 -7.25
CA VAL A 14 28.11 -10.37 -6.88
C VAL A 14 28.54 -11.33 -7.98
N GLN A 15 27.64 -12.17 -8.45
CA GLN A 15 27.94 -13.14 -9.52
C GLN A 15 28.32 -12.44 -10.83
N GLN A 16 27.62 -11.37 -11.19
CA GLN A 16 27.94 -10.57 -12.38
C GLN A 16 29.30 -9.87 -12.23
N ALA A 17 29.56 -9.27 -11.06
CA ALA A 17 30.83 -8.64 -10.76
C ALA A 17 32.00 -9.64 -10.85
N GLN A 18 31.86 -10.81 -10.23
CA GLN A 18 32.86 -11.85 -10.27
C GLN A 18 33.11 -12.34 -11.71
N THR A 19 32.03 -12.58 -12.48
CA THR A 19 32.16 -12.98 -13.89
C THR A 19 32.90 -11.93 -14.73
N SER A 20 32.63 -10.65 -14.47
CA SER A 20 33.31 -9.55 -15.19
C SER A 20 34.79 -9.45 -14.80
N LEU A 21 35.12 -9.68 -13.54
CA LEU A 21 36.49 -9.69 -13.05
C LEU A 21 37.27 -10.88 -13.60
N ASP A 22 36.70 -12.08 -13.62
CA ASP A 22 37.29 -13.31 -14.12
C ASP A 22 37.57 -13.26 -15.63
N ALA A 23 36.73 -12.55 -16.37
CA ALA A 23 36.87 -12.38 -17.83
C ALA A 23 37.88 -11.29 -18.22
N ALA A 24 38.32 -10.47 -17.27
CA ALA A 24 39.18 -9.32 -17.52
C ALA A 24 40.63 -9.68 -17.65
N ASP A 25 41.25 -9.41 -18.80
CA ASP A 25 42.69 -9.49 -19.04
C ASP A 25 43.32 -8.11 -18.75
N VAL A 26 43.70 -7.88 -17.49
CA VAL A 26 44.23 -6.60 -16.99
C VAL A 26 45.71 -6.73 -16.66
N SER A 27 46.53 -5.95 -17.35
CA SER A 27 47.98 -5.98 -17.19
C SER A 27 48.56 -4.72 -16.53
N THR A 28 47.78 -3.65 -16.39
CA THR A 28 48.23 -2.37 -15.82
C THR A 28 47.29 -1.84 -14.76
N ALA A 29 47.84 -1.07 -13.77
CA ALA A 29 47.03 -0.45 -12.71
C ALA A 29 45.98 0.53 -13.25
N VAL A 30 46.21 1.18 -14.38
CA VAL A 30 45.29 2.09 -15.02
C VAL A 30 44.09 1.34 -15.58
N GLN A 31 44.32 0.21 -16.29
CA GLN A 31 43.26 -0.66 -16.80
C GLN A 31 42.43 -1.26 -15.66
N LEU A 32 43.12 -1.64 -14.56
CA LEU A 32 42.46 -2.14 -13.37
C LEU A 32 41.52 -1.11 -12.75
N GLN A 33 41.95 0.15 -12.57
CA GLN A 33 41.14 1.20 -12.04
C GLN A 33 39.93 1.51 -12.95
N GLN A 34 40.14 1.51 -14.27
CA GLN A 34 39.08 1.72 -15.22
C GLN A 34 38.02 0.62 -15.16
N LEU A 35 38.46 -0.65 -15.10
CA LEU A 35 37.56 -1.79 -14.95
C LEU A 35 36.70 -1.68 -13.68
N VAL A 36 37.30 -1.33 -12.54
CA VAL A 36 36.58 -1.17 -11.27
C VAL A 36 35.56 -0.02 -11.33
N ASN A 37 35.91 1.08 -12.00
CA ASN A 37 34.98 2.20 -12.22
C ASN A 37 33.81 1.81 -13.12
N ASP A 38 34.08 1.12 -14.24
CA ASP A 38 33.08 0.67 -15.20
C ASP A 38 32.15 -0.37 -14.53
N LEU A 39 32.71 -1.28 -13.74
CA LEU A 39 31.98 -2.27 -12.97
C LEU A 39 31.04 -1.61 -11.96
N ALA A 40 31.51 -0.64 -11.16
CA ALA A 40 30.66 0.06 -10.21
C ALA A 40 29.49 0.77 -10.90
N SER A 41 29.73 1.40 -12.03
CA SER A 41 28.72 2.11 -12.82
C SER A 41 27.70 1.14 -13.44
N SER A 42 28.16 0.00 -13.96
CA SER A 42 27.30 -1.07 -14.50
C SER A 42 26.39 -1.65 -13.41
N LEU A 43 26.97 -2.05 -12.28
CA LEU A 43 26.22 -2.59 -11.15
C LEU A 43 25.18 -1.59 -10.59
N GLN A 44 25.51 -0.30 -10.56
CA GLN A 44 24.54 0.74 -10.17
C GLN A 44 23.40 0.87 -11.16
N SER A 45 23.67 0.78 -12.47
CA SER A 45 22.66 0.94 -13.50
C SER A 45 21.74 -0.26 -13.67
N GLU A 46 22.22 -1.46 -13.37
CA GLU A 46 21.51 -2.73 -13.48
C GLU A 46 20.86 -3.16 -12.18
N GLY A 47 21.26 -2.56 -11.05
CA GLY A 47 20.69 -2.82 -9.74
C GLY A 47 19.21 -2.46 -9.64
N SER A 48 18.54 -3.00 -8.64
CA SER A 48 17.13 -2.74 -8.39
C SER A 48 16.87 -1.25 -8.09
N SER A 49 15.63 -0.81 -8.27
CA SER A 49 15.21 0.57 -7.98
C SER A 49 15.42 1.01 -6.52
N ASN A 50 15.70 0.06 -5.64
CA ASN A 50 15.97 0.30 -4.23
C ASN A 50 17.48 0.47 -3.93
N LEU A 51 18.34 0.20 -4.90
CA LEU A 51 19.79 0.37 -4.78
C LEU A 51 20.13 1.86 -4.76
N ILE A 52 20.76 2.31 -3.67
CA ILE A 52 21.22 3.71 -3.52
C ILE A 52 22.62 3.87 -4.10
N GLY A 53 23.53 2.99 -3.71
CA GLY A 53 24.92 3.13 -4.10
C GLY A 53 25.73 1.83 -4.02
N VAL A 54 26.77 1.79 -4.83
CA VAL A 54 27.75 0.71 -4.93
C VAL A 54 29.11 1.23 -4.51
N TYR A 55 29.84 0.44 -3.72
CA TYR A 55 31.16 0.78 -3.17
C TYR A 55 32.10 -0.39 -3.38
N LEU A 56 33.23 -0.11 -4.00
CA LEU A 56 34.30 -1.08 -4.27
C LEU A 56 35.60 -0.55 -3.67
N TRP A 57 36.12 -1.25 -2.68
CA TRP A 57 37.32 -0.86 -1.95
C TRP A 57 38.36 -1.97 -2.02
N SER A 58 39.64 -1.58 -2.03
CA SER A 58 40.72 -2.56 -1.90
C SER A 58 40.76 -3.10 -0.49
N ARG A 59 40.77 -4.42 -0.33
CA ARG A 59 40.99 -5.09 0.96
C ARG A 59 42.39 -4.85 1.50
N ASP A 60 43.41 -4.78 0.60
CA ASP A 60 44.79 -4.55 1.00
C ASP A 60 45.08 -3.04 1.09
N THR A 61 45.15 -2.54 2.31
CA THR A 61 45.48 -1.13 2.60
C THR A 61 46.86 -0.70 2.12
N ASN A 62 47.75 -1.64 1.81
CA ASN A 62 49.08 -1.39 1.25
C ASN A 62 49.08 -1.42 -0.28
N SER A 63 48.03 -1.92 -0.92
CA SER A 63 47.90 -1.94 -2.36
C SER A 63 47.44 -0.57 -2.87
N ARG A 64 48.38 0.23 -3.38
CA ARG A 64 48.08 1.50 -4.06
C ARG A 64 47.54 1.32 -5.46
N ALA A 65 47.21 0.09 -5.84
CA ALA A 65 46.82 -0.23 -7.21
C ALA A 65 45.34 0.20 -7.55
N ILE A 66 44.48 0.26 -6.53
CA ILE A 66 43.06 0.59 -6.70
C ILE A 66 42.67 1.73 -5.77
N ILE A 67 42.17 2.78 -6.34
CA ILE A 67 41.53 3.88 -5.61
C ILE A 67 40.11 3.46 -5.28
N PRO A 68 39.60 3.64 -4.04
CA PRO A 68 38.23 3.36 -3.66
C PRO A 68 37.21 4.01 -4.62
N VAL A 69 36.26 3.22 -5.10
CA VAL A 69 35.20 3.68 -6.00
C VAL A 69 33.89 3.69 -5.25
N SER A 70 33.16 4.77 -5.37
CA SER A 70 31.79 4.89 -4.85
C SER A 70 30.92 5.58 -5.89
N THR A 71 29.74 5.05 -6.17
CA THR A 71 28.78 5.67 -7.08
C THR A 71 28.02 6.80 -6.41
N GLU A 72 27.83 6.74 -5.08
CA GLU A 72 27.16 7.77 -4.28
C GLU A 72 27.91 8.02 -2.95
N PRO A 73 28.87 8.93 -2.94
CA PRO A 73 29.74 9.15 -1.76
C PRO A 73 28.99 9.61 -0.50
N SER A 74 27.82 10.24 -0.66
CA SER A 74 27.04 10.81 0.45
C SER A 74 26.65 9.74 1.49
N TYR A 75 26.38 8.50 1.06
CA TYR A 75 25.95 7.40 1.94
C TYR A 75 27.08 6.52 2.44
N GLN A 76 28.33 6.83 2.10
CA GLN A 76 29.49 6.04 2.52
C GLN A 76 29.59 5.89 4.04
N SER A 77 29.17 6.89 4.80
CA SER A 77 29.16 6.90 6.27
C SER A 77 28.20 5.86 6.89
N LEU A 78 27.28 5.29 6.11
CA LEU A 78 26.38 4.22 6.54
C LEU A 78 27.09 2.86 6.62
N ILE A 79 28.22 2.68 5.95
CA ILE A 79 29.03 1.47 6.01
C ILE A 79 29.88 1.57 7.28
N SER A 80 29.46 0.87 8.34
CA SER A 80 30.17 0.89 9.63
C SER A 80 31.49 0.13 9.58
N ASP A 81 32.37 0.45 10.49
CA ASP A 81 33.63 -0.30 10.66
C ASP A 81 33.40 -1.76 11.05
N ASP A 82 32.25 -2.08 11.70
CA ASP A 82 31.91 -3.44 12.09
C ASP A 82 31.60 -4.33 10.88
N ILE A 83 30.78 -3.87 9.93
CA ILE A 83 30.49 -4.66 8.72
C ILE A 83 31.75 -4.75 7.85
N ARG A 84 32.53 -3.67 7.78
CA ARG A 84 33.77 -3.64 7.03
C ARG A 84 34.80 -4.63 7.57
N SER A 85 34.96 -4.67 8.89
CA SER A 85 35.87 -5.63 9.54
C SER A 85 35.39 -7.08 9.37
N SER A 86 34.05 -7.30 9.38
CA SER A 86 33.45 -8.62 9.13
C SER A 86 33.75 -9.10 7.71
N VAL A 87 33.54 -8.24 6.72
CA VAL A 87 33.82 -8.52 5.30
C VAL A 87 35.32 -8.72 5.10
N ALA A 88 36.16 -7.87 5.69
CA ALA A 88 37.63 -7.97 5.58
C ALA A 88 38.21 -9.23 6.22
N SER A 89 37.56 -9.82 7.21
CA SER A 89 38.00 -11.05 7.89
C SER A 89 37.45 -12.32 7.24
N ASP A 90 36.46 -12.21 6.33
CA ASP A 90 35.83 -13.35 5.70
C ASP A 90 36.75 -14.01 4.64
N LEU A 91 36.72 -15.35 4.62
CA LEU A 91 37.45 -16.18 3.67
C LEU A 91 36.51 -17.00 2.76
N ASP A 92 35.21 -16.99 3.03
CA ASP A 92 34.23 -17.89 2.43
C ASP A 92 33.21 -17.17 1.51
N ASP A 93 33.49 -15.94 1.04
CA ASP A 93 32.62 -15.12 0.18
C ASP A 93 31.19 -14.96 0.73
N SER A 94 31.05 -14.94 2.06
CA SER A 94 29.73 -14.78 2.70
C SER A 94 29.17 -13.37 2.50
N VAL A 95 27.85 -13.28 2.38
CA VAL A 95 27.16 -11.99 2.30
C VAL A 95 26.77 -11.52 3.69
N PHE A 96 27.41 -10.46 4.14
CA PHE A 96 27.10 -9.78 5.40
C PHE A 96 25.94 -8.79 5.19
N TYR A 97 25.13 -8.63 6.22
CA TYR A 97 23.95 -7.75 6.21
C TYR A 97 23.96 -6.88 7.48
N GLN A 98 23.83 -5.57 7.28
CA GLN A 98 23.69 -4.60 8.36
C GLN A 98 22.46 -3.73 8.12
N PRO A 99 21.42 -3.78 9.00
CA PRO A 99 20.35 -2.81 8.97
C PRO A 99 20.88 -1.45 9.44
N VAL A 100 20.52 -0.38 8.73
CA VAL A 100 20.88 1.00 9.06
C VAL A 100 19.68 1.90 8.84
N GLU A 101 19.72 3.09 9.42
CA GLU A 101 18.77 4.17 9.15
C GLU A 101 19.52 5.35 8.53
N ILE A 102 19.00 5.92 7.46
CA ILE A 102 19.56 7.13 6.86
C ILE A 102 19.29 8.28 7.84
N PRO A 103 20.31 8.99 8.35
CA PRO A 103 20.11 10.02 9.36
C PRO A 103 19.13 11.11 8.92
N GLY A 104 18.12 11.42 9.76
CA GLY A 104 17.03 12.32 9.42
C GLY A 104 17.40 13.77 9.15
N ASP A 105 18.54 14.20 9.70
CA ASP A 105 19.12 15.56 9.61
C ASP A 105 20.29 15.66 8.62
N SER A 106 20.58 14.57 7.90
CA SER A 106 21.75 14.51 6.98
C SER A 106 21.56 15.30 5.68
N GLY A 107 20.33 15.70 5.33
CA GLY A 107 20.01 16.30 4.02
C GLY A 107 20.14 15.32 2.84
N MET A 108 20.38 14.05 3.09
CA MET A 108 20.43 13.00 2.06
C MET A 108 19.03 12.63 1.57
N PRO A 109 18.86 12.27 0.30
CA PRO A 109 17.61 11.71 -0.16
C PRO A 109 17.21 10.47 0.65
N GLY A 110 15.95 10.39 1.11
CA GLY A 110 15.50 9.29 1.97
C GLY A 110 15.87 9.41 3.45
N SER A 111 16.29 10.60 3.93
CA SER A 111 16.55 10.85 5.35
C SER A 111 15.41 10.36 6.25
N GLY A 112 15.75 9.69 7.36
CA GLY A 112 14.78 9.12 8.31
C GLY A 112 14.13 7.82 7.82
N THR A 113 14.65 7.20 6.77
CA THR A 113 14.13 5.92 6.27
C THR A 113 15.07 4.76 6.55
N PRO A 114 14.52 3.55 6.76
CA PRO A 114 15.35 2.36 6.93
C PRO A 114 16.06 1.99 5.62
N ALA A 115 17.30 1.58 5.76
CA ALA A 115 18.16 1.10 4.70
C ALA A 115 18.90 -0.15 5.14
N ALA A 116 19.60 -0.80 4.24
CA ALA A 116 20.49 -1.90 4.56
C ALA A 116 21.77 -1.80 3.77
N VAL A 117 22.87 -2.13 4.44
CA VAL A 117 24.17 -2.34 3.82
C VAL A 117 24.39 -3.84 3.67
N LEU A 118 24.70 -4.27 2.45
CA LEU A 118 25.19 -5.63 2.18
C LEU A 118 26.67 -5.53 1.77
N GLY A 119 27.48 -6.48 2.21
CA GLY A 119 28.90 -6.51 1.93
C GLY A 119 29.42 -7.93 1.72
N THR A 120 30.34 -8.11 0.77
CA THR A 120 31.09 -9.34 0.54
C THR A 120 32.48 -9.04 -0.03
N VAL A 121 33.25 -10.05 -0.22
CA VAL A 121 34.57 -9.98 -0.89
C VAL A 121 34.40 -10.47 -2.33
N LEU A 122 35.04 -9.79 -3.27
CA LEU A 122 35.19 -10.25 -4.65
C LEU A 122 36.66 -10.67 -4.86
N ASP A 123 36.88 -11.86 -5.43
CA ASP A 123 38.20 -12.32 -5.78
C ASP A 123 38.63 -11.70 -7.13
N PHE A 124 39.77 -11.03 -7.13
CA PHE A 124 40.34 -10.47 -8.34
C PHE A 124 41.72 -11.10 -8.69
N GLY A 125 41.91 -12.32 -8.30
CA GLY A 125 43.09 -13.11 -8.62
C GLY A 125 44.39 -12.42 -8.19
N VAL A 126 45.31 -12.16 -9.14
CA VAL A 126 46.61 -11.54 -8.90
C VAL A 126 46.56 -10.07 -8.44
N ALA A 127 45.43 -9.39 -8.62
CA ALA A 127 45.25 -8.00 -8.20
C ALA A 127 44.76 -7.86 -6.75
N GLY A 128 44.48 -8.98 -6.07
CA GLY A 128 44.01 -9.03 -4.70
C GLY A 128 42.48 -9.03 -4.60
N ASN A 129 41.97 -8.94 -3.39
CA ASN A 129 40.52 -8.99 -3.14
C ASN A 129 39.95 -7.60 -2.99
N LEU A 130 38.71 -7.44 -3.52
CA LEU A 130 37.91 -6.22 -3.40
C LEU A 130 36.79 -6.42 -2.40
N GLU A 131 36.63 -5.47 -1.49
CA GLU A 131 35.43 -5.36 -0.65
C GLU A 131 34.34 -4.71 -1.48
N PHE A 132 33.22 -5.40 -1.66
CA PHE A 132 32.04 -4.92 -2.38
C PHE A 132 30.91 -4.65 -1.41
N PHE A 133 30.43 -3.41 -1.36
CA PHE A 133 29.27 -3.02 -0.58
C PHE A 133 28.20 -2.43 -1.46
N ALA A 134 26.95 -2.72 -1.14
CA ALA A 134 25.77 -2.12 -1.76
C ALA A 134 24.82 -1.63 -0.67
N ILE A 135 24.26 -0.44 -0.86
CA ILE A 135 23.30 0.17 0.06
C ILE A 135 21.93 0.20 -0.61
N TYR A 136 20.93 -0.36 0.08
CA TYR A 136 19.54 -0.42 -0.36
C TYR A 136 18.65 0.42 0.55
N SER A 137 17.82 1.31 -0.03
CA SER A 137 16.79 2.04 0.69
C SER A 137 15.44 1.33 0.61
N TYR A 138 14.67 1.43 1.69
CA TYR A 138 13.31 0.90 1.73
C TYR A 138 12.24 2.01 1.63
N THR A 139 12.63 3.21 1.22
CA THR A 139 11.76 4.40 1.10
C THR A 139 10.57 4.17 0.17
N PHE A 140 10.80 3.49 -0.95
CA PHE A 140 9.79 3.31 -1.99
C PHE A 140 8.60 2.46 -1.52
N GLN A 141 8.81 1.55 -0.58
CA GLN A 141 7.74 0.69 -0.07
C GLN A 141 6.86 1.37 0.98
N GLN A 142 7.39 2.29 1.77
CA GLN A 142 6.59 3.02 2.75
C GLN A 142 5.61 3.99 2.08
N GLN A 143 6.02 4.69 1.03
CA GLN A 143 5.13 5.56 0.26
C GLN A 143 3.99 4.79 -0.42
N SER A 144 4.28 3.62 -0.99
CA SER A 144 3.27 2.75 -1.62
C SER A 144 2.24 2.23 -0.61
N LEU A 145 2.65 1.85 0.59
CA LEU A 145 1.74 1.39 1.64
C LEU A 145 0.80 2.50 2.12
N THR A 146 1.32 3.70 2.32
CA THR A 146 0.50 4.85 2.75
C THR A 146 -0.52 5.23 1.68
N GLN A 147 -0.14 5.19 0.42
CA GLN A 147 -1.03 5.49 -0.71
C GLN A 147 -2.14 4.44 -0.87
N ILE A 148 -1.80 3.16 -0.68
CA ILE A 148 -2.78 2.06 -0.68
C ILE A 148 -3.74 2.18 0.51
N GLN A 149 -3.26 2.48 1.71
CA GLN A 149 -4.10 2.69 2.89
C GLN A 149 -5.06 3.86 2.69
N LEU A 150 -4.58 5.00 2.18
CA LEU A 150 -5.42 6.16 1.92
C LEU A 150 -6.50 5.86 0.89
N SER A 151 -6.15 5.18 -0.22
CA SER A 151 -7.12 4.79 -1.24
C SER A 151 -8.19 3.85 -0.70
N LEU A 152 -7.81 2.89 0.17
CA LEU A 152 -8.74 1.97 0.81
C LEU A 152 -9.73 2.71 1.73
N VAL A 153 -9.24 3.66 2.54
CA VAL A 153 -10.08 4.49 3.43
C VAL A 153 -11.08 5.31 2.62
N VAL A 154 -10.64 5.92 1.51
CA VAL A 154 -11.52 6.71 0.63
C VAL A 154 -12.61 5.84 0.01
N ILE A 155 -12.25 4.65 -0.49
CA ILE A 155 -13.21 3.70 -1.09
C ILE A 155 -14.23 3.25 -0.03
N CYS A 156 -13.79 2.88 1.18
CA CYS A 156 -14.69 2.49 2.26
C CYS A 156 -15.64 3.63 2.68
N ALA A 157 -15.15 4.86 2.74
CA ALA A 157 -15.98 6.04 3.05
C ALA A 157 -17.04 6.28 1.97
N LEU A 158 -16.68 6.23 0.69
CA LEU A 158 -17.61 6.34 -0.42
C LEU A 158 -18.69 5.25 -0.40
N LEU A 159 -18.27 4.00 -0.17
CA LEU A 159 -19.21 2.88 -0.07
C LEU A 159 -20.19 3.07 1.09
N SER A 160 -19.71 3.53 2.25
CA SER A 160 -20.55 3.80 3.42
C SER A 160 -21.59 4.89 3.14
N ILE A 161 -21.20 5.95 2.42
CA ILE A 161 -22.13 7.00 2.00
C ILE A 161 -23.20 6.44 1.07
N VAL A 162 -22.81 5.64 0.07
CA VAL A 162 -23.76 5.02 -0.87
C VAL A 162 -24.77 4.14 -0.13
N VAL A 163 -24.31 3.28 0.77
CA VAL A 163 -25.17 2.43 1.59
C VAL A 163 -26.11 3.27 2.46
N GLY A 164 -25.61 4.31 3.10
CA GLY A 164 -26.41 5.24 3.90
C GLY A 164 -27.52 5.92 3.09
N VAL A 165 -27.20 6.38 1.87
CA VAL A 165 -28.18 6.97 0.95
C VAL A 165 -29.26 5.96 0.53
N VAL A 166 -28.84 4.73 0.20
CA VAL A 166 -29.81 3.67 -0.17
C VAL A 166 -30.74 3.35 1.00
N ILE A 167 -30.22 3.18 2.20
CA ILE A 167 -31.04 2.93 3.41
C ILE A 167 -32.01 4.10 3.64
N TRP A 168 -31.54 5.33 3.53
CA TRP A 168 -32.40 6.52 3.68
C TRP A 168 -33.52 6.57 2.65
N LEU A 169 -33.22 6.24 1.38
CA LEU A 169 -34.23 6.16 0.30
C LEU A 169 -35.26 5.07 0.58
N VAL A 170 -34.83 3.89 1.05
CA VAL A 170 -35.74 2.78 1.38
C VAL A 170 -36.66 3.16 2.54
N ILE A 171 -36.11 3.72 3.61
CA ILE A 171 -36.90 4.16 4.77
C ILE A 171 -37.92 5.23 4.33
N ARG A 172 -37.48 6.23 3.61
CA ARG A 172 -38.33 7.34 3.17
C ARG A 172 -39.35 6.91 2.12
N GLY A 173 -38.94 6.03 1.20
CA GLY A 173 -39.76 5.64 0.05
C GLY A 173 -40.73 4.47 0.29
N ILE A 174 -40.36 3.58 1.22
CA ILE A 174 -41.13 2.34 1.43
C ILE A 174 -41.66 2.25 2.86
N VAL A 175 -40.76 2.34 3.84
CA VAL A 175 -41.12 2.07 5.24
C VAL A 175 -42.14 3.08 5.77
N ARG A 176 -41.89 4.38 5.62
CA ARG A 176 -42.79 5.43 6.11
C ARG A 176 -44.22 5.41 5.53
N PRO A 177 -44.44 5.20 4.22
CA PRO A 177 -45.78 5.05 3.69
C PRO A 177 -46.53 3.85 4.27
N ILE A 178 -45.87 2.72 4.45
CA ILE A 178 -46.47 1.53 5.05
C ILE A 178 -46.85 1.77 6.52
N GLU A 179 -46.02 2.41 7.30
CA GLU A 179 -46.29 2.78 8.68
C GLU A 179 -47.53 3.72 8.78
N ARG A 180 -47.70 4.64 7.83
CA ARG A 180 -48.90 5.52 7.77
C ARG A 180 -50.18 4.75 7.53
N VAL A 181 -50.16 3.77 6.62
CA VAL A 181 -51.35 2.93 6.36
C VAL A 181 -51.62 2.04 7.56
N ALA A 182 -50.62 1.49 8.21
CA ALA A 182 -50.80 0.68 9.41
C ALA A 182 -51.38 1.49 10.57
N ALA A 183 -50.89 2.70 10.85
CA ALA A 183 -51.40 3.58 11.88
C ALA A 183 -52.87 4.06 11.57
N ALA A 184 -53.15 4.33 10.29
CA ALA A 184 -54.49 4.67 9.88
C ALA A 184 -55.46 3.51 10.05
N SER A 185 -55.02 2.27 9.80
CA SER A 185 -55.81 1.04 10.01
C SER A 185 -56.16 0.83 11.49
N GLU A 186 -55.21 1.09 12.38
CA GLU A 186 -55.42 1.00 13.83
C GLU A 186 -56.41 2.08 14.32
N THR A 187 -56.32 3.31 13.79
CA THR A 187 -57.22 4.39 14.08
C THR A 187 -58.66 4.08 13.57
N LEU A 188 -58.77 3.51 12.37
CA LEU A 188 -60.06 3.07 11.79
C LEU A 188 -60.68 1.95 12.67
N ALA A 189 -59.88 0.97 13.11
CA ALA A 189 -60.34 -0.12 13.96
C ALA A 189 -60.81 0.36 15.36
N SER A 190 -60.26 1.49 15.85
CA SER A 190 -60.69 2.11 17.13
C SER A 190 -62.01 2.88 17.00
N GLY A 191 -62.65 2.93 15.80
CA GLY A 191 -63.95 3.57 15.59
C GLY A 191 -63.89 4.94 14.94
N ASN A 192 -62.71 5.45 14.60
CA ASN A 192 -62.63 6.72 13.84
C ASN A 192 -62.70 6.44 12.34
N LEU A 193 -63.94 6.44 11.82
CA LEU A 193 -64.24 6.10 10.44
C LEU A 193 -63.90 7.18 9.42
N ASP A 194 -63.58 8.41 9.89
CA ASP A 194 -63.23 9.54 9.02
C ASP A 194 -61.72 9.55 8.65
N MET A 195 -60.95 8.63 9.23
CA MET A 195 -59.52 8.55 8.96
C MET A 195 -59.25 8.18 7.49
N ARG A 196 -58.43 9.00 6.82
CA ARG A 196 -57.99 8.78 5.43
C ARG A 196 -56.48 8.93 5.36
N VAL A 197 -55.86 8.13 4.46
CA VAL A 197 -54.44 8.22 4.14
C VAL A 197 -54.26 9.09 2.90
N THR A 198 -53.27 9.99 2.96
CA THR A 198 -52.94 10.83 1.79
C THR A 198 -52.37 9.97 0.67
N VAL A 199 -52.95 10.00 -0.50
CA VAL A 199 -52.43 9.34 -1.71
C VAL A 199 -51.47 10.29 -2.40
N ASP A 200 -50.17 10.09 -2.16
CA ASP A 200 -49.10 10.95 -2.68
C ASP A 200 -48.22 10.26 -3.73
N ARG A 201 -48.60 9.04 -4.15
CA ARG A 201 -47.85 8.20 -5.07
C ARG A 201 -48.70 7.60 -6.19
N LYS A 202 -48.01 7.21 -7.29
CA LYS A 202 -48.62 6.58 -8.45
C LYS A 202 -48.16 5.14 -8.69
N ASP A 203 -47.43 4.57 -7.70
CA ASP A 203 -46.95 3.19 -7.71
C ASP A 203 -47.87 2.25 -6.91
N GLU A 204 -47.43 1.03 -6.66
CA GLU A 204 -48.19 -0.01 -5.93
C GLU A 204 -48.56 0.45 -4.50
N LEU A 205 -47.73 1.29 -3.89
CA LEU A 205 -48.02 1.89 -2.58
C LEU A 205 -49.13 2.95 -2.68
N GLY A 206 -49.20 3.69 -3.76
CA GLY A 206 -50.32 4.60 -4.05
C GLY A 206 -51.63 3.86 -4.24
N VAL A 207 -51.60 2.72 -4.94
CA VAL A 207 -52.77 1.83 -5.09
C VAL A 207 -53.21 1.29 -3.72
N LEU A 208 -52.28 0.91 -2.85
CA LEU A 208 -52.57 0.46 -1.48
C LEU A 208 -53.27 1.57 -0.67
N GLN A 209 -52.73 2.80 -0.71
CA GLN A 209 -53.32 3.97 -0.03
C GLN A 209 -54.74 4.26 -0.51
N GLN A 210 -55.00 4.19 -1.82
CA GLN A 210 -56.31 4.41 -2.41
C GLN A 210 -57.29 3.30 -2.05
N SER A 211 -56.84 2.02 -2.06
CA SER A 211 -57.65 0.87 -1.67
C SER A 211 -58.05 0.95 -0.19
N PHE A 212 -57.13 1.40 0.69
CA PHE A 212 -57.44 1.65 2.09
C PHE A 212 -58.56 2.71 2.24
N ASN A 213 -58.46 3.86 1.53
CA ASN A 213 -59.46 4.90 1.61
C ASN A 213 -60.82 4.40 1.10
N THR A 214 -60.87 3.64 0.00
CA THR A 214 -62.07 3.04 -0.53
C THR A 214 -62.74 2.06 0.46
N MET A 215 -61.94 1.27 1.16
CA MET A 215 -62.43 0.38 2.21
C MET A 215 -63.02 1.17 3.40
N ALA A 216 -62.33 2.25 3.83
CA ALA A 216 -62.84 3.13 4.90
C ALA A 216 -64.17 3.80 4.51
N ASP A 217 -64.34 4.26 3.24
CA ASP A 217 -65.60 4.81 2.74
C ASP A 217 -66.72 3.78 2.78
N ALA A 218 -66.45 2.56 2.31
CA ALA A 218 -67.46 1.46 2.32
C ALA A 218 -67.91 1.08 3.73
N LEU A 219 -66.95 1.08 4.70
CA LEU A 219 -67.25 0.81 6.11
C LEU A 219 -68.14 1.92 6.71
N ASN A 220 -67.80 3.18 6.47
CA ASN A 220 -68.54 4.31 6.96
C ASN A 220 -69.99 4.26 6.43
N GLN A 221 -70.14 4.07 5.12
CA GLN A 221 -71.46 3.94 4.52
C GLN A 221 -72.32 2.79 5.10
N LYS A 222 -71.69 1.64 5.41
CA LYS A 222 -72.41 0.50 5.99
C LYS A 222 -72.83 0.77 7.44
N ILE A 223 -72.10 1.54 8.19
CA ILE A 223 -72.48 1.90 9.55
C ILE A 223 -73.64 2.94 9.53
N ASP A 224 -73.58 3.93 8.64
CA ASP A 224 -74.66 4.89 8.46
C ASP A 224 -75.96 4.19 8.07
N GLU A 225 -75.93 3.22 7.12
CA GLU A 225 -77.08 2.39 6.74
C GLU A 225 -77.66 1.59 7.92
N LEU A 226 -76.81 1.06 8.82
CA LEU A 226 -77.23 0.31 9.98
C LEU A 226 -77.80 1.20 11.07
N GLU A 227 -77.31 2.41 11.25
CA GLU A 227 -77.86 3.41 12.17
C GLU A 227 -79.23 3.88 11.74
N GLU A 228 -79.39 4.22 10.44
CA GLU A 228 -80.69 4.57 9.93
C GLU A 228 -81.68 3.43 10.11
N ALA A 229 -81.33 2.18 9.82
CA ALA A 229 -82.21 1.01 10.00
C ALA A 229 -82.63 0.79 11.48
N SER A 230 -81.77 1.17 12.42
CA SER A 230 -82.03 1.01 13.89
C SER A 230 -82.98 2.07 14.46
N VAL A 231 -83.10 3.23 13.78
CA VAL A 231 -83.99 4.33 14.20
C VAL A 231 -85.47 4.07 13.79
N PHE A 232 -85.71 3.16 12.85
CA PHE A 232 -87.04 2.79 12.35
C PHE A 232 -87.62 1.55 13.04
N GLN A 233 -87.02 1.01 14.09
CA GLN A 233 -87.56 -0.07 14.95
C GLN A 233 -88.03 0.48 16.32
#